data_77704cc7a209ce6012e35a7a8ab1dd99
#
_entry.id   77704cc7a209ce6012e35a7a8ab1dd99
#
_cell.length_a   1.000
_cell.length_b   1.000
_cell.length_c   1.000
_cell.angle_alpha   90.00
_cell.angle_beta   90.00
_cell.angle_gamma   90.00
#
_symmetry.space_group_name_H-M   'P 1'
#
loop_
_entity.id
_entity.type
_entity.pdbx_description
1 polymer ?
#
loop_
_entity_poly.entity_id
_entity_poly.type
_entity_poly.pdbx_seq_one_letter_code
_entity_poly.pdbx_strand_id
1 'polypeptide(L)'
;MRKILGSFVLLLAGVALASCSGGGVAGGRTQVVATTAILGDFARQVAGPDADVTVIIPPGVDVHSFEPAPSVAKSVATANVILVNGYHLEESVLKVVAQNRSRRATVVVAAKGLQARA
;
A
#
# COMPACT_ATOMS: atom_id res chain seq x y z
N MET A 1 -75.32 9.98 -18.79
CA MET A 1 -74.91 8.68 -19.37
C MET A 1 -73.52 8.82 -19.94
N ARG A 2 -72.68 7.88 -19.57
CA ARG A 2 -71.33 7.52 -20.14
C ARG A 2 -70.25 8.58 -20.00
N LYS A 3 -69.53 8.62 -18.86
CA LYS A 3 -68.41 7.82 -18.53
C LYS A 3 -67.34 7.71 -19.64
N ILE A 4 -66.36 8.54 -19.62
CA ILE A 4 -65.04 8.17 -20.16
C ILE A 4 -64.01 8.52 -19.12
N LEU A 5 -63.56 7.50 -18.41
CA LEU A 5 -62.40 7.53 -17.58
C LEU A 5 -61.14 7.69 -18.46
N GLY A 6 -60.58 8.87 -18.46
CA GLY A 6 -59.24 9.06 -18.97
C GLY A 6 -58.23 8.54 -17.97
N SER A 7 -57.75 7.37 -18.22
CA SER A 7 -56.69 6.76 -17.43
C SER A 7 -55.38 7.53 -17.70
N PHE A 8 -55.04 8.42 -16.77
CA PHE A 8 -53.76 9.13 -16.82
C PHE A 8 -52.69 8.21 -16.20
N VAL A 9 -52.13 7.39 -17.05
CA VAL A 9 -50.97 6.59 -16.66
C VAL A 9 -49.78 7.53 -16.58
N LEU A 10 -49.49 7.93 -15.33
CA LEU A 10 -48.28 8.68 -14.99
C LEU A 10 -47.10 7.71 -15.07
N LEU A 11 -46.40 7.75 -16.18
CA LEU A 11 -45.18 7.02 -16.39
C LEU A 11 -44.10 7.70 -15.54
N LEU A 12 -43.96 7.26 -14.29
CA LEU A 12 -42.78 7.61 -13.48
C LEU A 12 -41.58 6.89 -14.07
N ALA A 13 -40.88 7.58 -14.95
CA ALA A 13 -39.53 7.19 -15.33
C ALA A 13 -38.63 7.32 -14.11
N GLY A 14 -38.49 6.21 -13.37
CA GLY A 14 -37.50 6.08 -12.30
C GLY A 14 -36.11 6.15 -12.92
N VAL A 15 -35.48 7.31 -12.79
CA VAL A 15 -34.03 7.43 -13.01
C VAL A 15 -33.37 6.66 -11.89
N ALA A 16 -33.01 5.40 -12.15
CA ALA A 16 -32.09 4.64 -11.33
C ALA A 16 -30.73 5.31 -11.42
N LEU A 17 -30.45 6.19 -10.48
CA LEU A 17 -29.09 6.60 -10.16
C LEU A 17 -28.36 5.32 -9.73
N ALA A 18 -27.69 4.70 -10.68
CA ALA A 18 -26.69 3.68 -10.40
C ALA A 18 -25.60 4.37 -9.56
N SER A 19 -25.81 4.37 -8.26
CA SER A 19 -24.76 4.61 -7.30
C SER A 19 -23.69 3.56 -7.56
N CYS A 20 -22.64 3.92 -8.27
CA CYS A 20 -21.39 3.19 -8.24
C CYS A 20 -20.89 3.26 -6.78
N SER A 21 -21.43 2.41 -5.93
CA SER A 21 -20.77 2.01 -4.72
C SER A 21 -19.48 1.33 -5.18
N GLY A 22 -18.42 2.10 -5.29
CA GLY A 22 -17.09 1.54 -5.35
C GLY A 22 -17.01 0.56 -4.19
N GLY A 23 -17.02 -0.74 -4.49
CA GLY A 23 -16.83 -1.78 -3.52
C GLY A 23 -15.54 -1.53 -2.78
N GLY A 24 -15.63 -0.81 -1.66
CA GLY A 24 -14.58 -0.80 -0.68
C GLY A 24 -14.43 -2.26 -0.27
N VAL A 25 -13.37 -2.90 -0.78
CA VAL A 25 -12.90 -4.15 -0.20
C VAL A 25 -12.80 -3.87 1.29
N ALA A 26 -13.59 -4.60 2.08
CA ALA A 26 -13.45 -4.66 3.53
C ALA A 26 -12.14 -5.39 3.84
N GLY A 27 -11.05 -4.78 3.46
CA GLY A 27 -9.69 -5.18 3.73
C GLY A 27 -9.06 -4.08 4.55
N GLY A 28 -8.34 -4.44 5.60
CA GLY A 28 -7.58 -3.48 6.39
C GLY A 28 -6.67 -2.63 5.50
N ARG A 29 -6.13 -1.54 6.09
CA ARG A 29 -5.21 -0.63 5.38
C ARG A 29 -4.04 -1.40 4.78
N THR A 30 -3.55 -0.95 3.65
CA THR A 30 -2.38 -1.55 3.00
C THR A 30 -1.18 -1.48 3.94
N GLN A 31 -0.59 -2.63 4.23
CA GLN A 31 0.61 -2.71 5.07
C GLN A 31 1.85 -2.47 4.21
N VAL A 32 2.52 -1.35 4.46
CA VAL A 32 3.74 -0.96 3.76
C VAL A 32 4.90 -1.03 4.73
N VAL A 33 5.95 -1.73 4.35
CA VAL A 33 7.23 -1.74 5.07
C VAL A 33 8.26 -1.01 4.24
N ALA A 34 8.88 0.01 4.81
CA ALA A 34 9.98 0.76 4.20
C ALA A 34 11.28 0.48 4.97
N THR A 35 12.35 0.16 4.26
CA THR A 35 13.64 -0.15 4.90
C THR A 35 14.25 1.07 5.57
N THR A 36 14.09 2.26 5.00
CA THR A 36 14.65 3.51 5.50
C THR A 36 13.58 4.56 5.78
N ALA A 37 13.90 5.54 6.63
CA ALA A 37 12.99 6.63 6.97
C ALA A 37 12.58 7.46 5.75
N ILE A 38 13.50 7.71 4.82
CA ILE A 38 13.22 8.47 3.59
C ILE A 38 12.16 7.77 2.75
N LEU A 39 12.30 6.46 2.54
CA LEU A 39 11.30 5.67 1.80
C LEU A 39 9.95 5.63 2.53
N GLY A 40 9.99 5.59 3.87
CA GLY A 40 8.79 5.66 4.69
C GLY A 40 8.05 6.98 4.54
N ASP A 41 8.77 8.08 4.46
CA ASP A 41 8.16 9.40 4.27
C ASP A 41 7.53 9.52 2.88
N PHE A 42 8.19 9.06 1.84
CA PHE A 42 7.59 8.99 0.49
C PHE A 42 6.34 8.12 0.47
N ALA A 43 6.40 6.95 1.10
CA ALA A 43 5.24 6.06 1.18
C ALA A 43 4.04 6.73 1.86
N ARG A 44 4.24 7.43 2.98
CA ARG A 44 3.17 8.15 3.68
C ARG A 44 2.57 9.28 2.84
N GLN A 45 3.42 10.03 2.13
CA GLN A 45 2.95 11.13 1.27
C GLN A 45 2.13 10.62 0.08
N VAL A 46 2.52 9.48 -0.50
CA VAL A 46 1.82 8.91 -1.66
C VAL A 46 0.54 8.19 -1.25
N ALA A 47 0.60 7.37 -0.22
CA ALA A 47 -0.53 6.52 0.18
C ALA A 47 -1.53 7.22 1.11
N GLY A 48 -1.10 8.29 1.80
CA GLY A 48 -1.96 9.02 2.74
C GLY A 48 -2.60 8.10 3.79
N PRO A 49 -3.92 8.21 4.03
CA PRO A 49 -4.62 7.44 5.05
C PRO A 49 -4.88 5.97 4.65
N ASP A 50 -4.60 5.59 3.42
CA ASP A 50 -4.96 4.27 2.88
C ASP A 50 -3.93 3.18 3.19
N ALA A 51 -2.80 3.56 3.79
CA ALA A 51 -1.75 2.64 4.19
C ALA A 51 -1.25 2.86 5.61
N ASP A 52 -0.81 1.76 6.22
CA ASP A 52 -0.03 1.75 7.45
C ASP A 52 1.44 1.52 7.09
N VAL A 53 2.27 2.54 7.33
CA VAL A 53 3.68 2.52 6.94
C VAL A 53 4.57 2.27 8.15
N THR A 54 5.27 1.13 8.12
CA THR A 54 6.30 0.76 9.10
C THR A 54 7.68 1.04 8.53
N VAL A 55 8.51 1.77 9.26
CA VAL A 55 9.93 2.02 8.93
C VAL A 55 10.80 1.07 9.76
N ILE A 56 11.74 0.39 9.11
CA ILE A 56 12.64 -0.56 9.78
C ILE A 56 13.84 0.17 10.39
N ILE A 57 14.55 0.98 9.61
CA ILE A 57 15.73 1.73 10.06
C ILE A 57 15.30 3.15 10.41
N PRO A 58 15.31 3.53 11.70
CA PRO A 58 14.91 4.85 12.14
C PRO A 58 15.84 5.96 11.60
N PRO A 59 15.38 7.22 11.58
CA PRO A 59 16.24 8.35 11.24
C PRO A 59 17.47 8.43 12.16
N GLY A 60 18.62 8.77 11.60
CA GLY A 60 19.87 8.96 12.36
C GLY A 60 20.61 7.68 12.71
N VAL A 61 20.09 6.51 12.33
CA VAL A 61 20.80 5.23 12.51
C VAL A 61 21.60 4.92 11.26
N ASP A 62 22.82 4.42 11.45
CA ASP A 62 23.66 3.98 10.33
C ASP A 62 23.08 2.71 9.71
N VAL A 63 22.74 2.81 8.43
CA VAL A 63 22.07 1.75 7.66
C VAL A 63 22.98 0.53 7.43
N HIS A 64 24.29 0.73 7.38
CA HIS A 64 25.26 -0.34 7.13
C HIS A 64 25.50 -1.24 8.34
N SER A 65 25.43 -0.66 9.53
CA SER A 65 25.65 -1.36 10.80
C SER A 65 24.36 -1.74 11.53
N PHE A 66 23.20 -1.45 10.93
CA PHE A 66 21.91 -1.73 11.55
C PHE A 66 21.63 -3.24 11.63
N GLU A 67 21.33 -3.71 12.84
CA GLU A 67 20.91 -5.09 13.08
C GLU A 67 19.40 -5.17 13.32
N PRO A 68 18.66 -5.84 12.42
CA PRO A 68 17.20 -5.94 12.54
C PRO A 68 16.77 -6.74 13.75
N ALA A 69 15.86 -6.19 14.56
CA ALA A 69 15.22 -6.93 15.64
C ALA A 69 14.32 -8.06 15.09
N PRO A 70 14.05 -9.13 15.85
CA PRO A 70 13.18 -10.24 15.41
C PRO A 70 11.76 -9.80 15.00
N SER A 71 11.25 -8.69 15.55
CA SER A 71 9.96 -8.11 15.18
C SER A 71 9.89 -7.66 13.73
N VAL A 72 11.03 -7.33 13.12
CA VAL A 72 11.10 -6.94 11.69
C VAL A 72 10.65 -8.07 10.79
N ALA A 73 11.01 -9.31 11.08
CA ALA A 73 10.58 -10.48 10.32
C ALA A 73 9.04 -10.58 10.27
N LYS A 74 8.36 -10.29 11.39
CA LYS A 74 6.89 -10.30 11.45
C LYS A 74 6.28 -9.19 10.57
N SER A 75 6.81 -7.97 10.66
CA SER A 75 6.34 -6.86 9.83
C SER A 75 6.50 -7.16 8.34
N VAL A 76 7.65 -7.72 7.95
CA VAL A 76 7.94 -8.13 6.57
C VAL A 76 6.98 -9.23 6.10
N ALA A 77 6.68 -10.22 6.95
CA ALA A 77 5.80 -11.34 6.60
C ALA A 77 4.35 -10.90 6.33
N THR A 78 3.89 -9.83 6.98
CA THR A 78 2.53 -9.31 6.84
C THR A 78 2.40 -8.15 5.85
N ALA A 79 3.51 -7.66 5.30
CA ALA A 79 3.51 -6.55 4.36
C ALA A 79 2.84 -6.90 3.03
N ASN A 80 2.09 -5.95 2.49
CA ASN A 80 1.58 -5.97 1.12
C ASN A 80 2.62 -5.39 0.13
N VAL A 81 3.32 -4.33 0.57
CA VAL A 81 4.35 -3.65 -0.20
C VAL A 81 5.60 -3.48 0.67
N ILE A 82 6.75 -3.77 0.11
CA ILE A 82 8.05 -3.60 0.76
C ILE A 82 8.91 -2.69 -0.11
N LEU A 83 9.29 -1.54 0.44
CA LEU A 83 10.15 -0.57 -0.23
C LEU A 83 11.57 -0.75 0.27
N VAL A 84 12.49 -1.03 -0.64
CA VAL A 84 13.93 -1.16 -0.36
C VAL A 84 14.70 -0.12 -1.15
N ASN A 85 15.80 0.37 -0.58
CA ASN A 85 16.63 1.37 -1.25
C ASN A 85 17.37 0.77 -2.46
N GLY A 86 18.06 -0.30 -2.26
CA GLY A 86 18.94 -0.93 -3.25
C GLY A 86 20.40 -0.51 -3.10
N TYR A 87 21.24 -0.90 -4.06
CA TYR A 87 22.70 -0.67 -4.05
C TYR A 87 23.40 -1.16 -2.78
N HIS A 88 22.98 -2.28 -2.22
CA HIS A 88 23.60 -2.88 -1.03
C HIS A 88 23.65 -1.96 0.20
N LEU A 89 22.75 -0.97 0.27
CA LEU A 89 22.75 -0.01 1.36
C LEU A 89 22.39 -0.65 2.71
N GLU A 90 21.31 -1.46 2.73
CA GLU A 90 20.73 -2.06 3.92
C GLU A 90 20.76 -3.60 3.88
N GLU A 91 21.95 -4.19 3.69
CA GLU A 91 22.09 -5.63 3.43
C GLU A 91 21.53 -6.53 4.52
N SER A 92 21.70 -6.17 5.80
CA SER A 92 21.16 -6.93 6.93
C SER A 92 19.62 -7.04 6.86
N VAL A 93 18.96 -5.93 6.53
CA VAL A 93 17.50 -5.88 6.37
C VAL A 93 17.06 -6.64 5.11
N LEU A 94 17.81 -6.54 4.00
CA LEU A 94 17.49 -7.27 2.77
C LEU A 94 17.50 -8.79 2.97
N LYS A 95 18.37 -9.32 3.81
CA LYS A 95 18.38 -10.75 4.18
C LYS A 95 17.08 -11.14 4.89
N VAL A 96 16.62 -10.32 5.84
CA VAL A 96 15.34 -10.56 6.55
C VAL A 96 14.18 -10.48 5.59
N VAL A 97 14.16 -9.51 4.68
CA VAL A 97 13.13 -9.37 3.63
C VAL A 97 13.10 -10.61 2.74
N ALA A 98 14.23 -11.06 2.24
CA ALA A 98 14.32 -12.24 1.36
C ALA A 98 13.80 -13.52 2.02
N GLN A 99 14.06 -13.69 3.33
CA GLN A 99 13.68 -14.89 4.08
C GLN A 99 12.22 -14.89 4.55
N ASN A 100 11.62 -13.72 4.78
CA ASN A 100 10.34 -13.62 5.50
C ASN A 100 9.20 -13.01 4.66
N ARG A 101 9.46 -12.37 3.53
CA ARG A 101 8.40 -11.74 2.74
C ARG A 101 7.38 -12.75 2.24
N SER A 102 6.11 -12.37 2.27
CA SER A 102 5.06 -13.13 1.61
C SER A 102 5.32 -13.19 0.09
N ARG A 103 4.96 -14.30 -0.55
CA ARG A 103 4.99 -14.43 -2.02
C ARG A 103 4.05 -13.43 -2.72
N ARG A 104 3.04 -12.93 -2.00
CA ARG A 104 2.09 -11.94 -2.51
C ARG A 104 2.58 -10.50 -2.32
N ALA A 105 3.62 -10.27 -1.51
CA ALA A 105 4.16 -8.95 -1.27
C ALA A 105 4.86 -8.43 -2.52
N THR A 106 4.56 -7.18 -2.87
CA THR A 106 5.29 -6.45 -3.92
C THR A 106 6.54 -5.84 -3.32
N VAL A 107 7.71 -6.18 -3.87
CA VAL A 107 8.97 -5.55 -3.48
C VAL A 107 9.36 -4.51 -4.52
N VAL A 108 9.53 -3.28 -4.08
CA VAL A 108 9.96 -2.15 -4.91
C VAL A 108 11.36 -1.74 -4.51
N VAL A 109 12.28 -1.76 -5.45
CA VAL A 109 13.66 -1.27 -5.29
C VAL A 109 13.72 0.17 -5.80
N ALA A 110 13.86 1.13 -4.90
CA ALA A 110 13.79 2.55 -5.22
C ALA A 110 14.89 2.99 -6.20
N ALA A 111 16.10 2.47 -6.03
CA ALA A 111 17.24 2.81 -6.88
C ALA A 111 17.33 1.97 -8.17
N LYS A 112 16.30 1.16 -8.48
CA LYS A 112 16.29 0.35 -9.70
C LYS A 112 16.34 1.23 -10.96
N GLY A 113 17.34 0.97 -11.80
CA GLY A 113 17.51 1.71 -13.06
C GLY A 113 18.34 2.99 -12.95
N LEU A 114 18.76 3.38 -11.75
CA LEU A 114 19.77 4.42 -11.57
C LEU A 114 21.16 3.87 -11.89
N GLN A 115 22.03 4.71 -12.47
CA GLN A 115 23.44 4.38 -12.61
C GLN A 115 24.19 5.00 -11.45
N ALA A 116 24.88 4.18 -10.65
CA ALA A 116 25.79 4.69 -9.65
C ALA A 116 26.95 5.44 -10.35
N ARG A 117 27.20 6.67 -9.94
CA ARG A 117 28.42 7.37 -10.36
C ARG A 117 29.59 6.76 -9.58
N ALA A 118 30.62 6.36 -10.33
CA ALA A 118 31.89 5.98 -9.76
C ALA A 118 32.60 7.22 -9.19
#